data_d216be960676856873dcd507f5b40168
#
_entry.id   d216be960676856873dcd507f5b40168
#
_cell.length_a   1.000
_cell.length_b   1.000
_cell.length_c   1.000
_cell.angle_alpha   90.00
_cell.angle_beta   90.00
_cell.angle_gamma   90.00
#
_symmetry.space_group_name_H-M   'P 1'
#
loop_
_entity.id
_entity.type
_entity.pdbx_description
1 polymer ?
#
loop_
_entity_poly.entity_id
_entity_poly.type
_entity_poly.pdbx_seq_one_letter_code
_entity_poly.pdbx_strand_id
1 'polypeptide(L)'
;MPLYDGPIVDSHHHTIWDCEANYPWMNAPMRPMIFGDDWTGMKQEYSIEQFIADSASHNVVQSVHVQANFDATRPEDETKGLQGFAVQHGFPHGIVAHADLTDSDVEKTLLKHLEYANTRGIRQQVYWHKDNEYWRFVDQPDFCLSNAFHRGLSALAEHDLTFDFQGFATQFDALAELAKSHSGVRFCLVHGGMLTGLDSATVSEWTDALQQLVPLENVFIKVSGLNTFTRKLDEPTMTHVTKTCLDMFGADRCFYGSNYPVERMWTPLDDYTSAQKRAMANRSDAENKKFFHDTAKAFYKI
;
A
#
# COMPACT_ATOMS: atom_id res chain seq x y z
N MET A 1 -14.82 17.47 -18.01
CA MET A 1 -15.45 17.76 -16.70
C MET A 1 -14.39 18.34 -15.80
N PRO A 2 -14.72 19.18 -14.80
CA PRO A 2 -13.74 19.59 -13.79
C PRO A 2 -13.18 18.35 -13.09
N LEU A 3 -11.92 18.40 -12.68
CA LEU A 3 -11.31 17.34 -11.89
C LEU A 3 -11.88 17.35 -10.47
N TYR A 4 -11.84 16.20 -9.81
CA TYR A 4 -12.27 16.09 -8.41
C TYR A 4 -11.50 17.05 -7.49
N ASP A 5 -12.23 17.87 -6.71
CA ASP A 5 -11.71 18.86 -5.79
C ASP A 5 -12.16 18.63 -4.32
N GLY A 6 -12.92 17.55 -4.10
CA GLY A 6 -13.36 17.15 -2.76
C GLY A 6 -12.24 16.64 -1.87
N PRO A 7 -12.57 16.23 -0.63
CA PRO A 7 -11.59 15.74 0.34
C PRO A 7 -10.92 14.44 -0.12
N ILE A 8 -9.64 14.28 0.20
CA ILE A 8 -8.83 13.09 -0.13
C ILE A 8 -8.33 12.45 1.17
N VAL A 9 -8.42 11.13 1.24
CA VAL A 9 -7.65 10.28 2.14
C VAL A 9 -6.49 9.70 1.34
N ASP A 10 -5.25 10.09 1.61
CA ASP A 10 -4.09 9.39 1.07
C ASP A 10 -3.85 8.12 1.88
N SER A 11 -4.25 6.99 1.33
CA SER A 11 -4.24 5.71 2.05
C SER A 11 -2.90 4.97 2.01
N HIS A 12 -1.86 5.59 1.39
CA HIS A 12 -0.54 4.97 1.29
C HIS A 12 0.55 6.02 1.13
N HIS A 13 1.14 6.41 2.22
CA HIS A 13 2.39 7.18 2.20
C HIS A 13 3.37 6.60 3.23
N HIS A 14 4.62 7.07 3.18
CA HIS A 14 5.64 6.73 4.15
C HIS A 14 6.24 8.01 4.73
N THR A 15 6.39 8.06 6.04
CA THR A 15 7.21 9.07 6.72
C THR A 15 8.52 8.40 7.09
N ILE A 16 9.63 9.02 6.71
CA ILE A 16 10.98 8.46 6.89
C ILE A 16 11.79 9.47 7.67
N TRP A 17 12.32 9.07 8.80
CA TRP A 17 13.11 9.92 9.70
C TRP A 17 14.27 9.15 10.30
N ASP A 18 15.37 9.84 10.57
CA ASP A 18 16.59 9.26 11.12
C ASP A 18 16.99 7.99 10.34
N CYS A 19 17.26 8.18 9.04
CA CYS A 19 17.49 7.09 8.09
C CYS A 19 18.61 6.14 8.54
N GLU A 20 19.65 6.66 9.19
CA GLU A 20 20.79 5.87 9.63
C GLU A 20 20.41 4.90 10.73
N ALA A 21 19.64 5.35 11.73
CA ALA A 21 19.28 4.55 12.89
C ALA A 21 18.06 3.66 12.64
N ASN A 22 17.12 4.11 11.80
CA ASN A 22 15.79 3.51 11.72
C ASN A 22 15.57 2.61 10.49
N TYR A 23 16.32 2.81 9.41
CA TYR A 23 16.10 2.10 8.14
C TYR A 23 17.39 1.42 7.64
N PRO A 24 17.78 0.27 8.22
CA PRO A 24 19.04 -0.41 7.88
C PRO A 24 19.21 -0.70 6.39
N TRP A 25 18.09 -0.96 5.66
CA TRP A 25 18.12 -1.21 4.23
C TRP A 25 18.59 0.00 3.40
N MET A 26 18.35 1.23 3.88
CA MET A 26 18.84 2.45 3.21
C MET A 26 20.35 2.62 3.30
N ASN A 27 20.95 2.06 4.36
CA ASN A 27 22.40 2.11 4.59
C ASN A 27 23.14 0.96 3.89
N ALA A 28 22.41 -0.06 3.43
CA ALA A 28 23.01 -1.18 2.71
C ALA A 28 23.64 -0.75 1.38
N PRO A 29 24.65 -1.51 0.88
CA PRO A 29 25.20 -1.27 -0.45
C PRO A 29 24.10 -1.28 -1.52
N MET A 30 24.23 -0.36 -2.49
CA MET A 30 23.30 -0.27 -3.63
C MET A 30 23.27 -1.61 -4.38
N ARG A 31 22.09 -2.11 -4.61
CA ARG A 31 21.83 -3.28 -5.44
C ARG A 31 20.48 -3.09 -6.16
N PRO A 32 20.26 -3.75 -7.31
CA PRO A 32 18.96 -3.72 -7.93
C PRO A 32 17.84 -4.14 -6.96
N MET A 33 16.73 -3.43 -7.01
CA MET A 33 15.52 -3.69 -6.20
C MET A 33 14.28 -3.43 -7.06
N ILE A 34 13.12 -3.59 -6.49
CA ILE A 34 11.84 -3.25 -7.14
C ILE A 34 11.80 -1.79 -7.65
N PHE A 35 12.55 -0.90 -7.01
CA PHE A 35 12.69 0.50 -7.41
C PHE A 35 13.63 0.73 -8.61
N GLY A 36 14.37 -0.29 -9.05
CA GLY A 36 15.37 -0.21 -10.11
C GLY A 36 16.78 -0.42 -9.62
N ASP A 37 17.74 -0.13 -10.51
CA ASP A 37 19.17 -0.29 -10.25
C ASP A 37 19.73 0.85 -9.41
N ASP A 38 19.23 2.08 -9.64
CA ASP A 38 19.57 3.27 -8.88
C ASP A 38 18.32 3.79 -8.14
N TRP A 39 18.32 3.65 -6.84
CA TRP A 39 17.30 4.17 -5.93
C TRP A 39 17.90 5.13 -4.88
N THR A 40 18.99 5.81 -5.24
CA THR A 40 19.65 6.83 -4.39
C THR A 40 18.66 7.89 -3.91
N GLY A 41 17.66 8.22 -4.75
CA GLY A 41 16.58 9.15 -4.39
C GLY A 41 15.75 8.75 -3.17
N MET A 42 15.78 7.47 -2.78
CA MET A 42 15.12 7.00 -1.55
C MET A 42 15.96 7.18 -0.28
N LYS A 43 17.29 7.34 -0.41
CA LYS A 43 18.21 7.44 0.74
C LYS A 43 18.18 8.84 1.36
N GLN A 44 17.00 9.30 1.73
CA GLN A 44 16.80 10.61 2.35
C GLN A 44 15.55 10.60 3.23
N GLU A 45 15.54 11.46 4.20
CA GLU A 45 14.36 11.68 5.04
C GLU A 45 13.20 12.25 4.23
N TYR A 46 12.00 11.94 4.68
CA TYR A 46 10.76 12.54 4.22
C TYR A 46 9.83 12.72 5.43
N SER A 47 9.86 13.92 5.99
CA SER A 47 9.13 14.20 7.22
C SER A 47 7.63 14.33 6.99
N ILE A 48 6.86 14.23 8.07
CA ILE A 48 5.41 14.42 8.02
C ILE A 48 5.04 15.85 7.58
N GLU A 49 5.84 16.86 7.95
CA GLU A 49 5.64 18.23 7.52
C GLU A 49 5.85 18.39 6.01
N GLN A 50 6.85 17.70 5.44
CA GLN A 50 7.04 17.66 3.99
C GLN A 50 5.83 17.03 3.29
N PHE A 51 5.33 15.90 3.79
CA PHE A 51 4.12 15.27 3.25
C PHE A 51 2.91 16.22 3.29
N ILE A 52 2.68 16.91 4.42
CA ILE A 52 1.60 17.87 4.55
C ILE A 52 1.75 19.03 3.55
N ALA A 53 2.97 19.55 3.39
CA ALA A 53 3.26 20.63 2.44
C ALA A 53 3.07 20.19 0.99
N ASP A 54 3.61 19.01 0.60
CA ASP A 54 3.53 18.48 -0.76
C ASP A 54 2.07 18.13 -1.16
N SER A 55 1.23 17.76 -0.18
CA SER A 55 -0.17 17.37 -0.41
C SER A 55 -1.17 18.53 -0.32
N ALA A 56 -0.73 19.72 0.07
CA ALA A 56 -1.60 20.86 0.41
C ALA A 56 -2.49 21.32 -0.76
N SER A 57 -2.01 21.21 -2.02
CA SER A 57 -2.76 21.61 -3.23
C SER A 57 -3.94 20.69 -3.55
N HIS A 58 -4.05 19.53 -2.91
CA HIS A 58 -5.02 18.48 -3.28
C HIS A 58 -6.09 18.20 -2.23
N ASN A 59 -6.25 19.05 -1.22
CA ASN A 59 -7.26 18.86 -0.16
C ASN A 59 -7.16 17.47 0.52
N VAL A 60 -5.92 17.01 0.81
CA VAL A 60 -5.69 15.82 1.60
C VAL A 60 -6.04 16.11 3.05
N VAL A 61 -7.13 15.53 3.53
CA VAL A 61 -7.68 15.77 4.87
C VAL A 61 -7.30 14.68 5.88
N GLN A 62 -7.00 13.49 5.40
CA GLN A 62 -6.57 12.35 6.23
C GLN A 62 -5.52 11.54 5.47
N SER A 63 -4.71 10.77 6.20
CA SER A 63 -3.77 9.85 5.59
C SER A 63 -3.55 8.58 6.41
N VAL A 64 -3.04 7.55 5.71
CA VAL A 64 -2.59 6.29 6.30
C VAL A 64 -1.13 6.09 5.96
N HIS A 65 -0.29 6.05 6.98
CA HIS A 65 1.10 5.62 6.83
C HIS A 65 1.16 4.10 6.70
N VAL A 66 1.94 3.62 5.76
CA VAL A 66 2.25 2.19 5.62
C VAL A 66 3.71 1.97 5.97
N GLN A 67 4.03 0.98 6.77
CA GLN A 67 5.38 0.66 7.24
C GLN A 67 6.42 0.75 6.10
N ALA A 68 7.62 1.26 6.41
CA ALA A 68 8.67 1.54 5.42
C ALA A 68 9.93 0.65 5.59
N ASN A 69 9.76 -0.59 6.07
CA ASN A 69 10.87 -1.49 6.44
C ASN A 69 11.81 -0.85 7.49
N PHE A 70 11.21 -0.31 8.53
CA PHE A 70 11.90 0.10 9.76
C PHE A 70 12.69 -1.07 10.32
N ASP A 71 13.63 -0.83 11.23
CA ASP A 71 14.40 -1.88 11.88
C ASP A 71 13.49 -2.97 12.46
N ALA A 72 13.51 -4.16 11.84
CA ALA A 72 12.63 -5.27 12.18
C ALA A 72 12.84 -5.84 13.59
N THR A 73 13.93 -5.46 14.29
CA THR A 73 14.16 -5.85 15.68
C THR A 73 13.35 -5.03 16.69
N ARG A 74 12.77 -3.90 16.25
CA ARG A 74 11.98 -2.98 17.07
C ARG A 74 10.86 -2.31 16.23
N PRO A 75 9.98 -3.11 15.60
CA PRO A 75 8.98 -2.59 14.67
C PRO A 75 7.97 -1.63 15.33
N GLU A 76 7.71 -1.80 16.63
CA GLU A 76 6.84 -0.93 17.40
C GLU A 76 7.35 0.52 17.56
N ASP A 77 8.66 0.75 17.42
CA ASP A 77 9.23 2.10 17.49
C ASP A 77 8.80 2.97 16.30
N GLU A 78 8.61 2.36 15.09
CA GLU A 78 8.01 3.08 13.96
C GLU A 78 6.60 3.55 14.33
N THR A 79 5.76 2.67 14.84
CA THR A 79 4.38 2.99 15.23
C THR A 79 4.33 4.05 16.31
N LYS A 80 5.22 3.97 17.31
CA LYS A 80 5.36 4.97 18.37
C LYS A 80 5.72 6.35 17.82
N GLY A 81 6.72 6.42 16.92
CA GLY A 81 7.13 7.67 16.29
C GLY A 81 5.98 8.29 15.48
N LEU A 82 5.30 7.49 14.67
CA LEU A 82 4.16 7.90 13.87
C LEU A 82 2.98 8.39 14.72
N GLN A 83 2.69 7.72 15.83
CA GLN A 83 1.68 8.20 16.79
C GLN A 83 2.07 9.55 17.39
N GLY A 84 3.36 9.77 17.65
CA GLY A 84 3.88 11.07 18.08
C GLY A 84 3.64 12.15 17.04
N PHE A 85 3.93 11.88 15.77
CA PHE A 85 3.64 12.80 14.65
C PHE A 85 2.14 13.07 14.52
N ALA A 86 1.29 12.04 14.67
CA ALA A 86 -0.16 12.22 14.63
C ALA A 86 -0.67 13.16 15.72
N VAL A 87 -0.14 13.07 16.93
CA VAL A 87 -0.48 13.97 18.05
C VAL A 87 -0.01 15.40 17.78
N GLN A 88 1.19 15.57 17.21
CA GLN A 88 1.82 16.86 17.00
C GLN A 88 1.30 17.58 15.76
N HIS A 89 1.08 16.87 14.66
CA HIS A 89 0.80 17.44 13.32
C HIS A 89 -0.59 17.07 12.78
N GLY A 90 -1.35 16.21 13.46
CA GLY A 90 -2.64 15.71 13.00
C GLY A 90 -2.56 14.59 11.94
N PHE A 91 -1.37 14.16 11.54
CA PHE A 91 -1.11 13.11 10.55
C PHE A 91 -0.03 12.13 11.06
N PRO A 92 -0.09 10.83 10.68
CA PRO A 92 -1.15 10.14 9.95
C PRO A 92 -2.35 9.79 10.85
N HIS A 93 -3.52 9.57 10.23
CA HIS A 93 -4.75 9.17 10.91
C HIS A 93 -4.84 7.65 11.11
N GLY A 94 -4.19 6.89 10.24
CA GLY A 94 -4.06 5.44 10.32
C GLY A 94 -2.60 5.01 10.17
N ILE A 95 -2.25 3.90 10.80
CA ILE A 95 -0.92 3.27 10.70
C ILE A 95 -1.11 1.81 10.32
N VAL A 96 -0.53 1.42 9.19
CA VAL A 96 -0.34 0.01 8.80
C VAL A 96 1.09 -0.35 9.19
N ALA A 97 1.23 -1.05 10.31
CA ALA A 97 2.51 -1.37 10.94
C ALA A 97 3.17 -2.62 10.32
N HIS A 98 4.37 -2.94 10.75
CA HIS A 98 5.06 -4.18 10.40
C HIS A 98 4.95 -5.21 11.51
N ALA A 99 4.59 -6.45 11.15
CA ALA A 99 4.77 -7.62 12.01
C ALA A 99 5.14 -8.82 11.14
N ASP A 100 6.01 -9.70 11.64
CA ASP A 100 6.24 -11.00 11.02
C ASP A 100 5.12 -11.95 11.43
N LEU A 101 4.19 -12.20 10.50
CA LEU A 101 3.04 -13.09 10.74
C LEU A 101 3.44 -14.56 10.91
N THR A 102 4.69 -14.91 10.61
CA THR A 102 5.20 -16.28 10.84
C THR A 102 5.80 -16.47 12.23
N ASP A 103 6.02 -15.38 12.97
CA ASP A 103 6.53 -15.44 14.34
C ASP A 103 5.52 -16.14 15.26
N SER A 104 6.00 -17.05 16.10
CA SER A 104 5.21 -17.72 17.14
C SER A 104 4.64 -16.74 18.18
N ASP A 105 5.30 -15.63 18.41
CA ASP A 105 4.96 -14.58 19.37
C ASP A 105 4.32 -13.33 18.69
N VAL A 106 3.84 -13.45 17.45
CA VAL A 106 3.28 -12.33 16.68
C VAL A 106 2.22 -11.55 17.44
N GLU A 107 1.38 -12.24 18.24
CA GLU A 107 0.35 -11.59 19.05
C GLU A 107 0.92 -10.54 20.02
N LYS A 108 2.09 -10.82 20.62
CA LYS A 108 2.76 -9.84 21.49
C LYS A 108 3.17 -8.58 20.73
N THR A 109 3.65 -8.74 19.49
CA THR A 109 3.99 -7.62 18.61
C THR A 109 2.73 -6.81 18.23
N LEU A 110 1.64 -7.50 17.89
CA LEU A 110 0.36 -6.84 17.58
C LEU A 110 -0.16 -6.03 18.77
N LEU A 111 -0.12 -6.61 19.98
CA LEU A 111 -0.55 -5.92 21.20
C LEU A 111 0.27 -4.65 21.49
N LYS A 112 1.58 -4.68 21.24
CA LYS A 112 2.43 -3.47 21.35
C LYS A 112 2.05 -2.39 20.33
N HIS A 113 1.75 -2.77 19.09
CA HIS A 113 1.25 -1.82 18.10
C HIS A 113 -0.10 -1.22 18.51
N LEU A 114 -0.98 -2.01 19.11
CA LEU A 114 -2.30 -1.59 19.56
C LEU A 114 -2.30 -0.66 20.80
N GLU A 115 -1.16 -0.51 21.48
CA GLU A 115 -0.98 0.56 22.47
C GLU A 115 -1.09 1.96 21.84
N TYR A 116 -0.92 2.07 20.51
CA TYR A 116 -0.98 3.30 19.74
C TYR A 116 -2.32 3.39 18.98
N ALA A 117 -3.11 4.41 19.34
CA ALA A 117 -4.52 4.53 18.94
C ALA A 117 -4.75 4.58 17.41
N ASN A 118 -3.74 4.96 16.61
CA ASN A 118 -3.87 5.06 15.15
C ASN A 118 -3.50 3.76 14.41
N THR A 119 -3.12 2.69 15.10
CA THR A 119 -2.86 1.39 14.45
C THR A 119 -4.15 0.84 13.83
N ARG A 120 -4.10 0.43 12.55
CA ARG A 120 -5.26 -0.04 11.78
C ARG A 120 -5.03 -1.36 11.05
N GLY A 121 -3.79 -1.70 10.80
CA GLY A 121 -3.47 -2.90 10.02
C GLY A 121 -2.01 -3.25 10.06
N ILE A 122 -1.68 -4.32 9.37
CA ILE A 122 -0.33 -4.85 9.23
C ILE A 122 0.00 -5.00 7.75
N ARG A 123 1.25 -4.72 7.39
CA ARG A 123 1.87 -5.11 6.13
C ARG A 123 3.14 -5.90 6.42
N GLN A 124 3.16 -7.15 6.00
CA GLN A 124 4.38 -7.91 5.76
C GLN A 124 4.54 -8.07 4.25
N GLN A 125 5.67 -7.63 3.71
CA GLN A 125 5.91 -7.77 2.27
C GLN A 125 6.14 -9.24 1.92
N VAL A 126 5.39 -9.73 0.91
CA VAL A 126 5.43 -11.14 0.48
C VAL A 126 5.57 -11.26 -1.04
N TYR A 127 5.89 -10.16 -1.73
CA TYR A 127 5.97 -10.18 -3.19
C TYR A 127 7.10 -11.06 -3.70
N TRP A 128 6.78 -11.80 -4.75
CA TRP A 128 7.70 -12.68 -5.45
C TRP A 128 7.39 -12.70 -6.95
N HIS A 129 8.39 -12.36 -7.77
CA HIS A 129 8.25 -12.33 -9.23
C HIS A 129 8.95 -13.53 -9.85
N LYS A 130 8.27 -14.24 -10.78
CA LYS A 130 8.75 -15.48 -11.38
C LYS A 130 10.06 -15.30 -12.17
N ASP A 131 10.17 -14.21 -12.94
CA ASP A 131 11.25 -13.99 -13.91
C ASP A 131 12.31 -12.97 -13.47
N ASN A 132 12.12 -12.30 -12.33
CA ASN A 132 13.06 -11.27 -11.85
C ASN A 132 13.36 -11.45 -10.36
N GLU A 133 14.57 -11.89 -10.06
CA GLU A 133 15.01 -12.13 -8.67
C GLU A 133 15.10 -10.85 -7.82
N TYR A 134 15.34 -9.69 -8.44
CA TYR A 134 15.38 -8.40 -7.75
C TYR A 134 13.98 -7.90 -7.33
N TRP A 135 12.93 -8.55 -7.84
CA TRP A 135 11.54 -8.30 -7.48
C TRP A 135 11.00 -9.40 -6.57
N ARG A 136 11.83 -9.87 -5.65
CA ARG A 136 11.47 -10.85 -4.62
C ARG A 136 11.82 -10.33 -3.25
N PHE A 137 10.84 -10.29 -2.38
CA PHE A 137 11.05 -9.97 -0.95
C PHE A 137 11.15 -11.26 -0.13
N VAL A 138 10.47 -12.30 -0.58
CA VAL A 138 10.50 -13.65 0.02
C VAL A 138 11.11 -14.66 -0.95
N ASP A 139 11.55 -15.80 -0.43
CA ASP A 139 12.26 -16.82 -1.21
C ASP A 139 11.33 -17.70 -2.05
N GLN A 140 10.04 -17.75 -1.74
CA GLN A 140 9.05 -18.62 -2.39
C GLN A 140 7.74 -17.87 -2.66
N PRO A 141 7.04 -18.16 -3.78
CA PRO A 141 5.79 -17.50 -4.14
C PRO A 141 4.64 -17.76 -3.15
N ASP A 142 4.65 -18.90 -2.49
CA ASP A 142 3.63 -19.40 -1.56
C ASP A 142 3.99 -19.19 -0.07
N PHE A 143 5.00 -18.38 0.23
CA PHE A 143 5.43 -18.05 1.60
C PHE A 143 4.25 -17.72 2.52
N CYS A 144 3.29 -16.94 2.03
CA CYS A 144 2.12 -16.52 2.79
C CYS A 144 1.07 -17.64 3.02
N LEU A 145 1.22 -18.80 2.40
CA LEU A 145 0.35 -19.97 2.63
C LEU A 145 0.86 -20.90 3.72
N SER A 146 1.97 -20.56 4.38
CA SER A 146 2.48 -21.37 5.50
C SER A 146 1.50 -21.38 6.67
N ASN A 147 1.45 -22.51 7.40
CA ASN A 147 0.63 -22.62 8.63
C ASN A 147 0.94 -21.51 9.65
N ALA A 148 2.19 -21.05 9.69
CA ALA A 148 2.60 -19.96 10.59
C ALA A 148 1.93 -18.65 10.17
N PHE A 149 1.93 -18.32 8.88
CA PHE A 149 1.31 -17.11 8.36
C PHE A 149 -0.22 -17.12 8.58
N HIS A 150 -0.88 -18.27 8.38
CA HIS A 150 -2.30 -18.44 8.69
C HIS A 150 -2.62 -18.16 10.17
N ARG A 151 -1.75 -18.59 11.11
CA ARG A 151 -1.93 -18.23 12.53
C ARG A 151 -1.83 -16.73 12.77
N GLY A 152 -0.84 -16.07 12.12
CA GLY A 152 -0.71 -14.61 12.17
C GLY A 152 -1.94 -13.88 11.66
N LEU A 153 -2.54 -14.32 10.53
CA LEU A 153 -3.78 -13.76 10.01
C LEU A 153 -4.96 -13.98 10.97
N SER A 154 -5.02 -15.13 11.65
CA SER A 154 -6.05 -15.36 12.67
C SER A 154 -5.94 -14.35 13.82
N ALA A 155 -4.71 -14.04 14.27
CA ALA A 155 -4.49 -13.02 15.28
C ALA A 155 -4.90 -11.62 14.78
N LEU A 156 -4.69 -11.28 13.49
CA LEU A 156 -5.20 -10.02 12.91
C LEU A 156 -6.73 -9.93 12.99
N ALA A 157 -7.43 -11.04 12.70
CA ALA A 157 -8.89 -11.08 12.77
C ALA A 157 -9.39 -10.83 14.19
N GLU A 158 -8.74 -11.41 15.22
CA GLU A 158 -9.10 -11.23 16.64
C GLU A 158 -8.99 -9.77 17.10
N HIS A 159 -8.08 -9.02 16.48
CA HIS A 159 -7.83 -7.60 16.80
C HIS A 159 -8.43 -6.62 15.78
N ASP A 160 -9.26 -7.08 14.84
CA ASP A 160 -9.89 -6.25 13.78
C ASP A 160 -8.86 -5.45 12.95
N LEU A 161 -7.66 -5.99 12.76
CA LEU A 161 -6.61 -5.41 11.95
C LEU A 161 -6.74 -5.80 10.48
N THR A 162 -6.44 -4.86 9.57
CA THR A 162 -6.38 -5.11 8.13
C THR A 162 -5.05 -5.75 7.74
N PHE A 163 -5.01 -6.41 6.59
CA PHE A 163 -3.76 -6.87 6.00
C PHE A 163 -3.54 -6.25 4.61
N ASP A 164 -2.45 -5.49 4.47
CA ASP A 164 -2.02 -4.91 3.20
C ASP A 164 -1.14 -5.93 2.46
N PHE A 165 -1.72 -6.61 1.44
CA PHE A 165 -1.04 -7.61 0.64
C PHE A 165 -0.33 -6.95 -0.55
N GLN A 166 0.99 -7.15 -0.64
CA GLN A 166 1.80 -6.72 -1.77
C GLN A 166 2.27 -7.96 -2.54
N GLY A 167 1.81 -8.13 -3.77
CA GLY A 167 2.14 -9.29 -4.60
C GLY A 167 1.88 -9.06 -6.07
N PHE A 168 2.52 -9.87 -6.91
CA PHE A 168 2.32 -9.91 -8.36
C PHE A 168 1.16 -10.83 -8.74
N ALA A 169 0.68 -10.74 -9.98
CA ALA A 169 -0.43 -11.52 -10.52
C ALA A 169 -0.32 -13.03 -10.22
N THR A 170 0.89 -13.59 -10.31
CA THR A 170 1.18 -15.01 -10.01
C THR A 170 0.93 -15.41 -8.55
N GLN A 171 0.68 -14.44 -7.66
CA GLN A 171 0.41 -14.66 -6.23
C GLN A 171 -1.06 -14.39 -5.84
N PHE A 172 -1.93 -14.02 -6.82
CA PHE A 172 -3.32 -13.70 -6.47
C PHE A 172 -4.14 -14.94 -6.12
N ASP A 173 -3.77 -16.13 -6.58
CA ASP A 173 -4.35 -17.39 -6.11
C ASP A 173 -4.11 -17.56 -4.60
N ALA A 174 -2.90 -17.26 -4.13
CA ALA A 174 -2.58 -17.29 -2.72
C ALA A 174 -3.41 -16.26 -1.93
N LEU A 175 -3.52 -15.03 -2.42
CA LEU A 175 -4.40 -14.03 -1.80
C LEU A 175 -5.86 -14.49 -1.76
N ALA A 176 -6.35 -15.13 -2.83
CA ALA A 176 -7.71 -15.65 -2.87
C ALA A 176 -7.93 -16.76 -1.84
N GLU A 177 -6.96 -17.65 -1.64
CA GLU A 177 -7.00 -18.70 -0.61
C GLU A 177 -7.03 -18.09 0.80
N LEU A 178 -6.13 -17.11 1.08
CA LEU A 178 -6.09 -16.41 2.35
C LEU A 178 -7.41 -15.69 2.64
N ALA A 179 -7.97 -14.97 1.66
CA ALA A 179 -9.20 -14.23 1.83
C ALA A 179 -10.40 -15.13 2.09
N LYS A 180 -10.47 -16.32 1.46
CA LYS A 180 -11.49 -17.33 1.72
C LYS A 180 -11.36 -17.95 3.12
N SER A 181 -10.11 -18.23 3.52
CA SER A 181 -9.83 -18.89 4.81
C SER A 181 -9.96 -17.96 6.01
N HIS A 182 -9.81 -16.64 5.80
CA HIS A 182 -9.82 -15.62 6.84
C HIS A 182 -10.85 -14.52 6.54
N SER A 183 -12.12 -14.87 6.47
CA SER A 183 -13.21 -13.93 6.16
C SER A 183 -13.36 -12.78 7.17
N GLY A 184 -12.81 -12.92 8.37
CA GLY A 184 -12.74 -11.86 9.38
C GLY A 184 -11.64 -10.82 9.15
N VAL A 185 -10.70 -11.07 8.22
CA VAL A 185 -9.66 -10.11 7.84
C VAL A 185 -10.08 -9.35 6.59
N ARG A 186 -9.92 -8.04 6.60
CA ARG A 186 -10.03 -7.19 5.40
C ARG A 186 -8.67 -7.12 4.74
N PHE A 187 -8.56 -7.62 3.51
CA PHE A 187 -7.35 -7.61 2.71
C PHE A 187 -7.33 -6.41 1.77
N CYS A 188 -6.19 -5.76 1.66
CA CYS A 188 -5.95 -4.70 0.70
C CYS A 188 -4.85 -5.13 -0.28
N LEU A 189 -5.19 -5.43 -1.54
CA LEU A 189 -4.19 -5.61 -2.59
C LEU A 189 -3.61 -4.23 -2.95
N VAL A 190 -2.32 -4.01 -2.62
CA VAL A 190 -1.69 -2.70 -2.83
C VAL A 190 -1.16 -2.53 -4.26
N HIS A 191 -0.95 -1.28 -4.65
CA HIS A 191 -0.38 -0.87 -5.93
C HIS A 191 -1.13 -1.40 -7.17
N GLY A 192 -2.46 -1.52 -7.05
CA GLY A 192 -3.30 -2.06 -8.13
C GLY A 192 -2.90 -3.48 -8.53
N GLY A 193 -2.23 -4.23 -7.66
CA GLY A 193 -1.71 -5.56 -7.97
C GLY A 193 -0.46 -5.57 -8.84
N MET A 194 0.31 -4.47 -8.82
CA MET A 194 1.68 -4.40 -9.35
C MET A 194 1.80 -4.79 -10.85
N LEU A 195 0.95 -4.20 -11.71
CA LEU A 195 1.06 -4.37 -13.17
C LEU A 195 2.42 -3.84 -13.65
N THR A 196 3.23 -4.70 -14.30
CA THR A 196 4.62 -4.37 -14.67
C THR A 196 4.76 -3.78 -16.08
N GLY A 197 3.72 -3.83 -16.90
CA GLY A 197 3.74 -3.29 -18.28
C GLY A 197 2.37 -3.38 -18.96
N LEU A 198 2.26 -2.72 -20.13
CA LEU A 198 1.02 -2.66 -20.93
C LEU A 198 1.05 -3.58 -22.16
N ASP A 199 2.02 -4.49 -22.28
CA ASP A 199 1.94 -5.50 -23.31
C ASP A 199 0.76 -6.47 -23.05
N SER A 200 0.22 -7.04 -24.12
CA SER A 200 -1.03 -7.82 -24.06
C SER A 200 -0.94 -9.06 -23.16
N ALA A 201 0.22 -9.69 -23.07
CA ALA A 201 0.40 -10.90 -22.25
C ALA A 201 0.41 -10.53 -20.77
N THR A 202 1.17 -9.50 -20.40
CA THR A 202 1.24 -8.99 -19.00
C THR A 202 -0.13 -8.49 -18.53
N VAL A 203 -0.84 -7.72 -19.36
CA VAL A 203 -2.19 -7.23 -19.04
C VAL A 203 -3.18 -8.38 -18.89
N SER A 204 -3.15 -9.39 -19.78
CA SER A 204 -4.04 -10.55 -19.68
C SER A 204 -3.78 -11.33 -18.39
N GLU A 205 -2.53 -11.70 -18.11
CA GLU A 205 -2.16 -12.43 -16.88
C GLU A 205 -2.65 -11.68 -15.62
N TRP A 206 -2.44 -10.36 -15.54
CA TRP A 206 -2.86 -9.55 -14.42
C TRP A 206 -4.39 -9.44 -14.31
N THR A 207 -5.09 -9.23 -15.42
CA THR A 207 -6.56 -9.12 -15.44
C THR A 207 -7.23 -10.44 -15.05
N ASP A 208 -6.73 -11.56 -15.60
CA ASP A 208 -7.25 -12.91 -15.32
C ASP A 208 -7.04 -13.26 -13.84
N ALA A 209 -5.89 -12.88 -13.27
CA ALA A 209 -5.61 -13.07 -11.86
C ALA A 209 -6.51 -12.20 -10.96
N LEU A 210 -6.76 -10.93 -11.31
CA LEU A 210 -7.70 -10.06 -10.59
C LEU A 210 -9.13 -10.63 -10.59
N GLN A 211 -9.56 -11.27 -11.69
CA GLN A 211 -10.91 -11.81 -11.81
C GLN A 211 -11.24 -12.82 -10.70
N GLN A 212 -10.25 -13.54 -10.18
CA GLN A 212 -10.43 -14.50 -9.09
C GLN A 212 -10.72 -13.83 -7.76
N LEU A 213 -10.31 -12.57 -7.58
CA LEU A 213 -10.50 -11.79 -6.36
C LEU A 213 -11.86 -11.08 -6.32
N VAL A 214 -12.49 -10.86 -7.48
CA VAL A 214 -13.77 -10.12 -7.59
C VAL A 214 -14.87 -10.66 -6.67
N PRO A 215 -15.12 -11.99 -6.56
CA PRO A 215 -16.17 -12.53 -5.70
C PRO A 215 -15.86 -12.46 -4.20
N LEU A 216 -14.67 -12.04 -3.80
CA LEU A 216 -14.23 -12.00 -2.41
C LEU A 216 -14.51 -10.62 -1.81
N GLU A 217 -15.57 -10.50 -1.03
CA GLU A 217 -16.06 -9.23 -0.49
C GLU A 217 -15.08 -8.56 0.49
N ASN A 218 -14.21 -9.35 1.12
CA ASN A 218 -13.18 -8.87 2.04
C ASN A 218 -11.86 -8.46 1.33
N VAL A 219 -11.81 -8.47 -0.01
CA VAL A 219 -10.66 -8.00 -0.79
C VAL A 219 -10.95 -6.63 -1.41
N PHE A 220 -10.07 -5.68 -1.12
CA PHE A 220 -10.08 -4.30 -1.60
C PHE A 220 -8.82 -4.01 -2.41
N ILE A 221 -8.86 -3.00 -3.26
CA ILE A 221 -7.73 -2.62 -4.13
C ILE A 221 -7.27 -1.21 -3.79
N LYS A 222 -6.01 -1.07 -3.41
CA LYS A 222 -5.36 0.23 -3.26
C LYS A 222 -4.65 0.59 -4.56
N VAL A 223 -5.15 1.62 -5.21
CA VAL A 223 -4.58 2.15 -6.46
C VAL A 223 -3.50 3.17 -6.10
N SER A 224 -2.26 2.71 -6.02
CA SER A 224 -1.08 3.46 -5.57
C SER A 224 0.18 2.92 -6.26
N GLY A 225 1.31 3.62 -6.20
CA GLY A 225 2.60 3.11 -6.64
C GLY A 225 2.69 2.79 -8.14
N LEU A 226 1.91 3.45 -8.99
CA LEU A 226 1.72 3.05 -10.39
C LEU A 226 2.89 3.40 -11.31
N ASN A 227 3.83 4.24 -10.85
CA ASN A 227 5.03 4.59 -11.63
C ASN A 227 6.25 3.75 -11.28
N THR A 228 6.15 2.84 -10.32
CA THR A 228 7.28 2.03 -9.83
C THR A 228 7.98 1.24 -10.93
N PHE A 229 7.23 0.67 -11.87
CA PHE A 229 7.79 -0.14 -12.96
C PHE A 229 8.12 0.68 -14.21
N THR A 230 7.39 1.78 -14.47
CA THR A 230 7.63 2.67 -15.61
C THR A 230 8.69 3.73 -15.32
N ARG A 231 8.92 4.05 -14.04
CA ARG A 231 9.92 5.02 -13.54
C ARG A 231 9.79 6.39 -14.16
N LYS A 232 8.57 6.79 -14.41
CA LYS A 232 8.16 8.10 -14.95
C LYS A 232 6.68 8.28 -14.72
N LEU A 233 6.18 9.50 -14.82
CA LEU A 233 4.74 9.72 -14.91
C LEU A 233 4.19 9.05 -16.18
N ASP A 234 3.43 7.98 -16.00
CA ASP A 234 2.85 7.20 -17.08
C ASP A 234 1.32 7.17 -16.96
N GLU A 235 0.69 8.24 -17.45
CA GLU A 235 -0.77 8.37 -17.40
C GLU A 235 -1.52 7.24 -18.12
N PRO A 236 -1.05 6.69 -19.26
CA PRO A 236 -1.69 5.52 -19.86
C PRO A 236 -1.75 4.32 -18.90
N THR A 237 -0.65 3.97 -18.24
CA THR A 237 -0.62 2.88 -17.25
C THR A 237 -1.51 3.20 -16.05
N MET A 238 -1.40 4.42 -15.50
CA MET A 238 -2.23 4.87 -14.38
C MET A 238 -3.73 4.78 -14.72
N THR A 239 -4.12 5.26 -15.90
CA THR A 239 -5.51 5.20 -16.36
C THR A 239 -6.00 3.77 -16.58
N HIS A 240 -5.16 2.92 -17.17
CA HIS A 240 -5.50 1.51 -17.42
C HIS A 240 -5.75 0.77 -16.11
N VAL A 241 -4.81 0.83 -15.16
CA VAL A 241 -4.94 0.17 -13.85
C VAL A 241 -6.15 0.69 -13.09
N THR A 242 -6.30 2.02 -12.98
CA THR A 242 -7.41 2.62 -12.24
C THR A 242 -8.75 2.21 -12.82
N LYS A 243 -8.89 2.30 -14.15
CA LYS A 243 -10.14 1.94 -14.83
C LYS A 243 -10.47 0.47 -14.65
N THR A 244 -9.52 -0.42 -14.88
CA THR A 244 -9.72 -1.88 -14.76
C THR A 244 -10.12 -2.27 -13.34
N CYS A 245 -9.40 -1.76 -12.32
CA CYS A 245 -9.75 -2.05 -10.93
C CYS A 245 -11.17 -1.56 -10.58
N LEU A 246 -11.54 -0.36 -10.99
CA LEU A 246 -12.88 0.18 -10.73
C LEU A 246 -13.98 -0.55 -11.51
N ASP A 247 -13.73 -0.95 -12.75
CA ASP A 247 -14.69 -1.72 -13.55
C ASP A 247 -14.96 -3.11 -12.95
N MET A 248 -13.93 -3.72 -12.31
CA MET A 248 -14.02 -5.06 -11.73
C MET A 248 -14.54 -5.06 -10.28
N PHE A 249 -14.07 -4.13 -9.45
CA PHE A 249 -14.35 -4.13 -7.99
C PHE A 249 -15.32 -3.03 -7.56
N GLY A 250 -15.53 -2.02 -8.40
CA GLY A 250 -16.31 -0.84 -8.04
C GLY A 250 -15.58 0.12 -7.11
N ALA A 251 -16.12 1.35 -6.99
CA ALA A 251 -15.54 2.37 -6.13
C ALA A 251 -15.71 2.07 -4.63
N ASP A 252 -16.60 1.15 -4.26
CA ASP A 252 -16.77 0.69 -2.88
C ASP A 252 -15.62 -0.20 -2.38
N ARG A 253 -14.79 -0.73 -3.31
CA ARG A 253 -13.65 -1.58 -2.97
C ARG A 253 -12.33 -1.10 -3.58
N CYS A 254 -12.31 0.09 -4.20
CA CYS A 254 -11.09 0.70 -4.74
C CYS A 254 -10.84 2.04 -4.07
N PHE A 255 -9.60 2.33 -3.72
CA PHE A 255 -9.23 3.62 -3.14
C PHE A 255 -7.81 4.06 -3.48
N TYR A 256 -7.61 5.38 -3.41
CA TYR A 256 -6.39 6.08 -3.77
C TYR A 256 -5.30 5.97 -2.70
N GLY A 257 -4.03 5.96 -3.12
CA GLY A 257 -2.85 6.20 -2.31
C GLY A 257 -1.70 6.76 -3.16
N SER A 258 -0.88 7.63 -2.61
CA SER A 258 0.20 8.27 -3.36
C SER A 258 1.46 7.41 -3.48
N ASN A 259 1.73 6.55 -2.50
CA ASN A 259 3.01 5.85 -2.33
C ASN A 259 4.21 6.79 -2.15
N TYR A 260 3.98 8.00 -1.62
CA TYR A 260 5.06 8.95 -1.36
C TYR A 260 5.85 8.60 -0.09
N PRO A 261 7.17 8.76 -0.07
CA PRO A 261 8.02 9.42 -1.08
C PRO A 261 8.58 8.49 -2.18
N VAL A 262 8.17 7.22 -2.29
CA VAL A 262 8.70 6.31 -3.31
C VAL A 262 8.49 6.91 -4.71
N GLU A 263 7.27 7.35 -5.02
CA GLU A 263 6.95 7.95 -6.32
C GLU A 263 7.71 9.26 -6.60
N ARG A 264 8.21 9.95 -5.57
CA ARG A 264 9.01 11.17 -5.73
C ARG A 264 10.28 10.96 -6.57
N MET A 265 10.79 9.75 -6.64
CA MET A 265 11.93 9.43 -7.49
C MET A 265 11.66 9.75 -8.97
N TRP A 266 10.39 9.76 -9.37
CA TRP A 266 10.02 9.89 -10.79
C TRP A 266 9.00 10.98 -11.06
N THR A 267 8.20 11.38 -10.05
CA THR A 267 7.03 12.24 -10.26
C THR A 267 6.76 13.08 -9.01
N PRO A 268 6.60 14.40 -9.12
CA PRO A 268 6.09 15.22 -8.02
C PRO A 268 4.69 14.75 -7.56
N LEU A 269 4.37 14.93 -6.27
CA LEU A 269 3.09 14.50 -5.69
C LEU A 269 1.90 15.19 -6.38
N ASP A 270 2.05 16.46 -6.70
CA ASP A 270 1.03 17.24 -7.42
C ASP A 270 0.72 16.64 -8.79
N ASP A 271 1.73 16.29 -9.57
CA ASP A 271 1.56 15.68 -10.89
C ASP A 271 0.95 14.28 -10.79
N TYR A 272 1.40 13.47 -9.82
CA TYR A 272 0.87 12.12 -9.57
C TYR A 272 -0.61 12.17 -9.21
N THR A 273 -0.99 13.00 -8.24
CA THR A 273 -2.38 13.14 -7.80
C THR A 273 -3.26 13.73 -8.90
N SER A 274 -2.75 14.71 -9.64
CA SER A 274 -3.46 15.30 -10.80
C SER A 274 -3.70 14.26 -11.90
N ALA A 275 -2.72 13.42 -12.21
CA ALA A 275 -2.89 12.31 -13.17
C ALA A 275 -3.95 11.31 -12.70
N GLN A 276 -3.96 10.98 -11.40
CA GLN A 276 -4.96 10.11 -10.83
C GLN A 276 -6.38 10.70 -10.88
N LYS A 277 -6.51 12.00 -10.65
CA LYS A 277 -7.78 12.73 -10.86
C LYS A 277 -8.22 12.71 -12.33
N ARG A 278 -7.29 12.82 -13.29
CA ARG A 278 -7.60 12.69 -14.72
C ARG A 278 -8.06 11.27 -15.08
N ALA A 279 -7.45 10.22 -14.52
CA ALA A 279 -7.89 8.83 -14.72
C ALA A 279 -9.34 8.60 -14.25
N MET A 280 -9.78 9.37 -13.25
CA MET A 280 -11.12 9.33 -12.67
C MET A 280 -12.14 10.30 -13.32
N ALA A 281 -11.73 11.16 -14.27
CA ALA A 281 -12.53 12.27 -14.75
C ALA A 281 -13.86 11.88 -15.44
N ASN A 282 -13.98 10.64 -15.91
CA ASN A 282 -15.19 10.11 -16.54
C ASN A 282 -16.11 9.33 -15.57
N ARG A 283 -15.76 9.29 -14.27
CA ARG A 283 -16.59 8.68 -13.23
C ARG A 283 -17.53 9.71 -12.62
N SER A 284 -18.62 9.24 -12.03
CA SER A 284 -19.54 10.10 -11.30
C SER A 284 -18.89 10.75 -10.08
N ASP A 285 -19.45 11.87 -9.60
CA ASP A 285 -18.98 12.53 -8.37
C ASP A 285 -19.03 11.60 -7.16
N ALA A 286 -20.02 10.71 -7.11
CA ALA A 286 -20.14 9.71 -6.05
C ALA A 286 -19.01 8.67 -6.09
N GLU A 287 -18.66 8.17 -7.29
CA GLU A 287 -17.52 7.25 -7.45
C GLU A 287 -16.18 7.95 -7.13
N ASN A 288 -16.01 9.19 -7.59
CA ASN A 288 -14.82 9.98 -7.24
C ASN A 288 -14.68 10.15 -5.72
N LYS A 289 -15.76 10.52 -5.02
CA LYS A 289 -15.77 10.69 -3.58
C LYS A 289 -15.43 9.38 -2.85
N LYS A 290 -15.99 8.24 -3.28
CA LYS A 290 -15.66 6.93 -2.74
C LYS A 290 -14.18 6.61 -2.93
N PHE A 291 -13.69 6.72 -4.17
CA PHE A 291 -12.31 6.38 -4.53
C PHE A 291 -11.26 7.23 -3.79
N PHE A 292 -11.49 8.54 -3.72
CA PHE A 292 -10.52 9.44 -3.09
C PHE A 292 -10.67 9.57 -1.58
N HIS A 293 -11.83 9.20 -1.00
CA HIS A 293 -12.06 9.46 0.41
C HIS A 293 -12.81 8.33 1.14
N ASP A 294 -14.09 8.09 0.81
CA ASP A 294 -15.00 7.36 1.69
C ASP A 294 -14.57 5.89 1.88
N THR A 295 -14.09 5.23 0.83
CA THR A 295 -13.73 3.81 0.85
C THR A 295 -12.49 3.56 1.70
N ALA A 296 -11.43 4.38 1.56
CA ALA A 296 -10.24 4.28 2.41
C ALA A 296 -10.59 4.56 3.90
N LYS A 297 -11.41 5.60 4.12
CA LYS A 297 -11.88 5.96 5.47
C LYS A 297 -12.63 4.81 6.14
N ALA A 298 -13.54 4.17 5.43
CA ALA A 298 -14.30 3.03 5.93
C ALA A 298 -13.42 1.80 6.14
N PHE A 299 -12.50 1.50 5.19
CA PHE A 299 -11.61 0.36 5.26
C PHE A 299 -10.68 0.41 6.47
N TYR A 300 -10.05 1.56 6.73
CA TYR A 300 -9.13 1.76 7.85
C TYR A 300 -9.81 2.28 9.12
N LYS A 301 -11.12 2.59 9.10
CA LYS A 301 -11.86 3.13 10.25
C LYS A 301 -11.21 4.38 10.84
N ILE A 302 -10.90 5.38 10.01
CA ILE A 302 -10.25 6.65 10.37
C ILE A 302 -11.17 7.86 10.19
#